data_b22cbebeff48277a9f18c025225512a9
#
_entry.id   b22cbebeff48277a9f18c025225512a9
#
_cell.length_a   1.000
_cell.length_b   1.000
_cell.length_c   1.000
_cell.angle_alpha   90.00
_cell.angle_beta   90.00
_cell.angle_gamma   90.00
#
_symmetry.space_group_name_H-M   'P 1'
#
loop_
_entity.id
_entity.type
_entity.pdbx_description
1 polymer ?
#
loop_
_entity_poly.entity_id
_entity_poly.type
_entity_poly.pdbx_seq_one_letter_code
_entity_poly.pdbx_strand_id
1 'polypeptide(L)'
;MIKNLKIFLLILSFLFVSFSHCQENLENSLIGKWEFKLNIKDVIKNSDELTGFEKLAARTFSGVIEKALEKTQILFDFKEDKTAAIIVITGERTESRIVFNWRVDEKGNLILDEISEQSDVRLGDTAYWSLNDDQLIPYDSKANINEGILLIKIK
;
A
#
# COMPACT_ATOMS: atom_id res chain seq x y z
N MET A 1 -15.06 -18.75 -45.23
CA MET A 1 -14.99 -19.04 -43.78
C MET A 1 -13.60 -18.84 -43.17
N ILE A 2 -12.52 -19.30 -43.80
CA ILE A 2 -11.14 -19.23 -43.27
C ILE A 2 -10.57 -17.79 -43.15
N LYS A 3 -10.97 -16.84 -44.02
CA LYS A 3 -10.51 -15.45 -43.98
C LYS A 3 -10.97 -14.72 -42.74
N ASN A 4 -12.20 -14.93 -42.31
CA ASN A 4 -12.78 -14.28 -41.12
C ASN A 4 -12.18 -14.82 -39.82
N LEU A 5 -11.77 -16.10 -39.79
CA LEU A 5 -11.09 -16.72 -38.65
C LEU A 5 -9.70 -16.12 -38.42
N LYS A 6 -8.94 -15.82 -39.49
CA LYS A 6 -7.63 -15.18 -39.40
C LYS A 6 -7.71 -13.76 -38.88
N ILE A 7 -8.72 -12.99 -39.31
CA ILE A 7 -8.96 -11.62 -38.83
C ILE A 7 -9.37 -11.66 -37.35
N PHE A 8 -10.22 -12.58 -36.93
CA PHE A 8 -10.62 -12.74 -35.54
C PHE A 8 -9.44 -13.11 -34.63
N LEU A 9 -8.57 -14.03 -35.05
CA LEU A 9 -7.34 -14.39 -34.34
C LEU A 9 -6.36 -13.20 -34.22
N LEU A 10 -6.28 -12.34 -35.23
CA LEU A 10 -5.41 -11.18 -35.24
C LEU A 10 -5.93 -10.08 -34.31
N ILE A 11 -7.24 -9.87 -34.25
CA ILE A 11 -7.87 -8.95 -33.29
C ILE A 11 -7.71 -9.46 -31.86
N LEU A 12 -7.87 -10.76 -31.62
CA LEU A 12 -7.71 -11.39 -30.33
C LEU A 12 -6.27 -11.24 -29.81
N SER A 13 -5.26 -11.42 -30.68
CA SER A 13 -3.85 -11.23 -30.32
C SER A 13 -3.52 -9.77 -29.95
N PHE A 14 -4.15 -8.80 -30.63
CA PHE A 14 -3.97 -7.37 -30.32
C PHE A 14 -4.54 -6.99 -28.94
N LEU A 15 -5.64 -7.60 -28.53
CA LEU A 15 -6.24 -7.38 -27.21
C LEU A 15 -5.31 -7.87 -26.07
N PHE A 16 -4.66 -9.02 -26.24
CA PHE A 16 -3.73 -9.55 -25.22
C PHE A 16 -2.49 -8.66 -25.02
N VAL A 17 -1.94 -8.06 -26.07
CA VAL A 17 -0.76 -7.19 -25.99
C VAL A 17 -1.07 -5.91 -25.22
N SER A 18 -2.29 -5.37 -25.33
CA SER A 18 -2.67 -4.11 -24.65
C SER A 18 -2.76 -4.27 -23.12
N PHE A 19 -3.17 -5.42 -22.61
CA PHE A 19 -3.26 -5.68 -21.17
C PHE A 19 -1.88 -5.77 -20.50
N SER A 20 -0.90 -6.40 -21.19
CA SER A 20 0.47 -6.55 -20.66
C SER A 20 1.19 -5.20 -20.47
N HIS A 21 0.97 -4.24 -21.37
CA HIS A 21 1.60 -2.92 -21.30
C HIS A 21 1.07 -2.04 -20.15
N CYS A 22 -0.19 -2.18 -19.80
CA CYS A 22 -0.78 -1.39 -18.70
C CYS A 22 -0.23 -1.83 -17.34
N GLN A 23 -0.04 -3.13 -17.16
CA GLN A 23 0.45 -3.68 -15.89
C GLN A 23 1.95 -3.36 -15.66
N GLU A 24 2.78 -3.44 -16.70
CA GLU A 24 4.20 -3.09 -16.65
C GLU A 24 4.41 -1.60 -16.29
N ASN A 25 3.61 -0.69 -16.84
CA ASN A 25 3.65 0.74 -16.48
C ASN A 25 3.30 0.98 -15.01
N LEU A 26 2.31 0.26 -14.48
CA LEU A 26 1.90 0.39 -13.08
C LEU A 26 2.99 -0.11 -12.14
N GLU A 27 3.58 -1.27 -12.41
CA GLU A 27 4.66 -1.82 -11.61
C GLU A 27 5.87 -0.88 -11.56
N ASN A 28 6.26 -0.31 -12.70
CA ASN A 28 7.33 0.69 -12.76
C ASN A 28 7.01 1.95 -11.95
N SER A 29 5.73 2.34 -11.89
CA SER A 29 5.28 3.47 -11.07
C SER A 29 5.37 3.19 -9.58
N LEU A 30 5.31 1.94 -9.16
CA LEU A 30 5.43 1.54 -7.74
C LEU A 30 6.87 1.53 -7.26
N ILE A 31 7.85 1.23 -8.12
CA ILE A 31 9.26 1.15 -7.75
C ILE A 31 9.76 2.47 -7.18
N GLY A 32 10.53 2.37 -6.08
CA GLY A 32 11.11 3.51 -5.38
C GLY A 32 10.66 3.62 -3.93
N LYS A 33 10.92 4.78 -3.34
CA LYS A 33 10.64 5.02 -1.91
C LYS A 33 9.32 5.74 -1.71
N TRP A 34 8.60 5.30 -0.69
CA TRP A 34 7.32 5.84 -0.29
C TRP A 34 7.33 6.12 1.20
N GLU A 35 6.83 7.26 1.61
CA GLU A 35 6.72 7.64 3.00
C GLU A 35 5.32 7.29 3.54
N PHE A 36 5.29 6.55 4.64
CA PHE A 36 4.05 6.24 5.36
C PHE A 36 3.57 7.47 6.13
N LYS A 37 2.32 7.81 5.93
CA LYS A 37 1.64 8.90 6.66
C LYS A 37 0.49 8.33 7.46
N LEU A 38 0.41 8.73 8.72
CA LEU A 38 -0.62 8.34 9.66
C LEU A 38 -1.32 9.57 10.21
N ASN A 39 -2.62 9.68 9.99
CA ASN A 39 -3.49 10.64 10.65
C ASN A 39 -4.25 9.94 11.77
N ILE A 40 -3.73 10.01 12.98
CA ILE A 40 -4.28 9.32 14.15
C ILE A 40 -5.72 9.74 14.44
N LYS A 41 -6.08 11.01 14.19
CA LYS A 41 -7.44 11.51 14.44
C LYS A 41 -8.47 10.85 13.55
N ASP A 42 -8.12 10.63 12.28
CA ASP A 42 -8.99 9.95 11.33
C ASP A 42 -9.10 8.46 11.66
N VAL A 43 -7.98 7.81 12.02
CA VAL A 43 -7.97 6.41 12.47
C VAL A 43 -8.89 6.21 13.69
N ILE A 44 -8.78 7.07 14.71
CA ILE A 44 -9.63 6.98 15.92
C ILE A 44 -11.10 7.25 15.60
N LYS A 45 -11.37 8.24 14.74
CA LYS A 45 -12.74 8.60 14.36
C LYS A 45 -13.47 7.45 13.67
N ASN A 46 -12.78 6.71 12.82
CA ASN A 46 -13.33 5.69 11.93
C ASN A 46 -13.18 4.27 12.49
N SER A 47 -12.58 4.10 13.68
CA SER A 47 -12.49 2.80 14.33
C SER A 47 -13.86 2.37 14.86
N ASP A 48 -14.42 1.29 14.34
CA ASP A 48 -15.67 0.68 14.82
C ASP A 48 -15.50 -0.09 16.15
N GLU A 49 -14.25 -0.45 16.48
CA GLU A 49 -13.93 -1.22 17.69
C GLU A 49 -13.93 -0.36 18.95
N LEU A 50 -13.78 0.97 18.82
CA LEU A 50 -13.75 1.88 19.95
C LEU A 50 -15.14 2.39 20.32
N THR A 51 -15.49 2.30 21.60
CA THR A 51 -16.68 2.95 22.17
C THR A 51 -16.54 4.48 22.17
N GLY A 52 -17.64 5.18 22.35
CA GLY A 52 -17.62 6.66 22.40
C GLY A 52 -16.66 7.23 23.46
N PHE A 53 -16.52 6.55 24.63
CA PHE A 53 -15.62 6.96 25.71
C PHE A 53 -14.16 6.68 25.33
N GLU A 54 -13.86 5.53 24.74
CA GLU A 54 -12.52 5.16 24.26
C GLU A 54 -12.05 6.08 23.14
N LYS A 55 -12.95 6.44 22.21
CA LYS A 55 -12.68 7.45 21.17
C LYS A 55 -12.32 8.81 21.77
N LEU A 56 -13.02 9.23 22.83
CA LEU A 56 -12.72 10.48 23.51
C LEU A 56 -11.34 10.44 24.20
N ALA A 57 -11.05 9.34 24.91
CA ALA A 57 -9.76 9.13 25.55
C ALA A 57 -8.62 9.11 24.51
N ALA A 58 -8.78 8.31 23.42
CA ALA A 58 -7.80 8.22 22.36
C ALA A 58 -7.53 9.58 21.70
N ARG A 59 -8.56 10.40 21.44
CA ARG A 59 -8.39 11.77 20.93
C ARG A 59 -7.62 12.68 21.88
N THR A 60 -7.81 12.51 23.18
CA THR A 60 -7.09 13.31 24.20
C THR A 60 -5.61 13.02 24.17
N PHE A 61 -5.23 11.76 23.93
CA PHE A 61 -3.82 11.33 23.84
C PHE A 61 -3.22 11.41 22.43
N SER A 62 -4.03 11.66 21.39
CA SER A 62 -3.55 11.70 20.01
C SER A 62 -2.40 12.66 19.78
N GLY A 63 -2.43 13.83 20.39
CA GLY A 63 -1.36 14.82 20.28
C GLY A 63 -0.02 14.39 20.90
N VAL A 64 -0.03 13.50 21.91
CA VAL A 64 1.20 12.92 22.48
C VAL A 64 1.79 11.89 21.51
N ILE A 65 0.92 11.07 20.91
CA ILE A 65 1.33 10.05 19.92
C ILE A 65 1.81 10.74 18.63
N GLU A 66 1.11 11.77 18.16
CA GLU A 66 1.54 12.58 17.01
C GLU A 66 2.95 13.13 17.20
N LYS A 67 3.26 13.73 18.38
CA LYS A 67 4.61 14.23 18.70
C LYS A 67 5.67 13.13 18.76
N ALA A 68 5.31 11.94 19.22
CA ALA A 68 6.23 10.81 19.22
C ALA A 68 6.52 10.34 17.79
N LEU A 69 5.51 10.34 16.92
CA LEU A 69 5.63 9.97 15.51
C LEU A 69 6.33 11.05 14.65
N GLU A 70 6.31 12.33 15.05
CA GLU A 70 7.03 13.40 14.35
C GLU A 70 8.55 13.13 14.22
N LYS A 71 9.11 12.34 15.13
CA LYS A 71 10.53 11.96 15.12
C LYS A 71 10.79 10.61 14.44
N THR A 72 9.73 9.95 14.02
CA THR A 72 9.81 8.62 13.41
C THR A 72 9.35 8.71 11.96
N GLN A 73 10.23 8.30 11.05
CA GLN A 73 9.91 8.18 9.64
C GLN A 73 9.80 6.68 9.29
N ILE A 74 8.71 6.31 8.64
CA ILE A 74 8.50 4.95 8.14
C ILE A 74 8.50 5.02 6.62
N LEU A 75 9.44 4.31 6.01
CA LEU A 75 9.63 4.25 4.57
C LEU A 75 9.33 2.86 4.05
N PHE A 76 8.69 2.81 2.89
CA PHE A 76 8.53 1.61 2.08
C PHE A 76 9.44 1.76 0.86
N ASP A 77 10.32 0.81 0.63
CA ASP A 77 11.28 0.80 -0.49
C ASP A 77 10.94 -0.38 -1.41
N PHE A 78 10.19 -0.12 -2.49
CA PHE A 78 9.79 -1.12 -3.48
C PHE A 78 10.87 -1.29 -4.54
N LYS A 79 11.29 -2.53 -4.76
CA LYS A 79 12.36 -2.89 -5.69
C LYS A 79 11.85 -3.63 -6.91
N GLU A 80 12.65 -3.61 -7.98
CA GLU A 80 12.38 -4.31 -9.24
C GLU A 80 12.27 -5.82 -9.07
N ASP A 81 12.98 -6.40 -8.10
CA ASP A 81 12.97 -7.84 -7.78
C ASP A 81 11.69 -8.31 -7.06
N LYS A 82 10.68 -7.44 -6.99
CA LYS A 82 9.41 -7.69 -6.30
C LYS A 82 9.53 -7.83 -4.78
N THR A 83 10.63 -7.39 -4.20
CA THR A 83 10.72 -7.21 -2.75
C THR A 83 10.42 -5.77 -2.35
N ALA A 84 9.87 -5.57 -1.16
CA ALA A 84 9.71 -4.27 -0.52
C ALA A 84 10.29 -4.31 0.88
N ALA A 85 10.96 -3.26 1.30
CA ALA A 85 11.47 -3.12 2.66
C ALA A 85 10.73 -2.02 3.39
N ILE A 86 10.23 -2.30 4.61
CA ILE A 86 9.78 -1.29 5.55
C ILE A 86 10.98 -0.89 6.40
N ILE A 87 11.29 0.38 6.41
CA ILE A 87 12.44 0.96 7.11
C ILE A 87 11.90 1.95 8.13
N VAL A 88 12.15 1.71 9.42
CA VAL A 88 11.77 2.62 10.50
C VAL A 88 12.99 3.39 10.94
N ILE A 89 12.89 4.72 10.89
CA ILE A 89 13.97 5.65 11.24
C ILE A 89 13.47 6.53 12.39
N THR A 90 14.18 6.51 13.51
CA THR A 90 13.90 7.38 14.66
C THR A 90 15.12 8.28 14.93
N GLY A 91 14.96 9.58 14.66
CA GLY A 91 16.09 10.50 14.66
C GLY A 91 17.11 10.17 13.58
N GLU A 92 18.36 9.85 13.97
CA GLU A 92 19.44 9.48 13.04
C GLU A 92 19.64 7.96 12.92
N ARG A 93 18.83 7.15 13.58
CA ARG A 93 19.00 5.67 13.64
C ARG A 93 17.95 4.95 12.83
N THR A 94 18.39 3.96 12.06
CA THR A 94 17.52 2.96 11.45
C THR A 94 17.27 1.86 12.49
N GLU A 95 16.04 1.74 12.98
CA GLU A 95 15.72 0.82 14.08
C GLU A 95 15.31 -0.57 13.58
N SER A 96 14.60 -0.64 12.45
CA SER A 96 14.19 -1.94 11.92
C SER A 96 14.10 -1.92 10.40
N ARG A 97 14.26 -3.11 9.82
CA ARG A 97 14.04 -3.38 8.41
C ARG A 97 13.30 -4.69 8.26
N ILE A 98 12.07 -4.61 7.75
CA ILE A 98 11.22 -5.77 7.49
C ILE A 98 11.06 -5.90 5.98
N VAL A 99 11.17 -7.11 5.44
CA VAL A 99 11.10 -7.35 4.01
C VAL A 99 9.85 -8.16 3.68
N PHE A 100 9.14 -7.71 2.64
CA PHE A 100 7.94 -8.32 2.08
C PHE A 100 8.14 -8.64 0.62
N ASN A 101 7.35 -9.55 0.07
CA ASN A 101 7.14 -9.63 -1.37
C ASN A 101 5.98 -8.71 -1.76
N TRP A 102 6.06 -8.14 -2.94
CA TRP A 102 4.97 -7.37 -3.50
C TRP A 102 4.62 -7.83 -4.91
N ARG A 103 3.36 -7.69 -5.26
CA ARG A 103 2.85 -7.98 -6.59
C ARG A 103 1.68 -7.04 -6.92
N VAL A 104 1.38 -6.93 -8.20
CA VAL A 104 0.17 -6.26 -8.68
C VAL A 104 -0.82 -7.33 -9.11
N ASP A 105 -2.07 -7.23 -8.65
CA ASP A 105 -3.14 -8.14 -9.06
C ASP A 105 -3.69 -7.78 -10.46
N GLU A 106 -4.59 -8.61 -10.99
CA GLU A 106 -5.22 -8.39 -12.29
C GLU A 106 -6.06 -7.11 -12.38
N LYS A 107 -6.44 -6.53 -11.25
CA LYS A 107 -7.20 -5.28 -11.16
C LYS A 107 -6.32 -4.04 -11.05
N GLY A 108 -4.99 -4.22 -10.99
CA GLY A 108 -4.04 -3.15 -10.80
C GLY A 108 -3.85 -2.73 -9.33
N ASN A 109 -4.18 -3.59 -8.37
CA ASN A 109 -3.95 -3.31 -6.96
C ASN A 109 -2.59 -3.86 -6.51
N LEU A 110 -1.89 -3.11 -5.68
CA LEU A 110 -0.68 -3.56 -5.00
C LEU A 110 -1.06 -4.46 -3.82
N ILE A 111 -0.50 -5.65 -3.80
CA ILE A 111 -0.60 -6.62 -2.70
C ILE A 111 0.77 -6.76 -2.07
N LEU A 112 0.82 -6.75 -0.74
CA LEU A 112 2.02 -7.02 0.05
C LEU A 112 1.86 -8.38 0.72
N ASP A 113 2.74 -9.31 0.37
CA ASP A 113 2.76 -10.66 0.94
C ASP A 113 3.89 -10.75 1.97
N GLU A 114 3.57 -11.15 3.19
CA GLU A 114 4.55 -11.30 4.28
C GLU A 114 5.53 -12.43 3.98
N ILE A 115 6.84 -12.20 4.14
CA ILE A 115 7.89 -13.21 3.86
C ILE A 115 8.12 -14.13 5.07
N SER A 116 7.82 -13.68 6.29
CA SER A 116 8.08 -14.47 7.48
C SER A 116 6.90 -14.46 8.47
N GLU A 117 6.53 -15.66 8.93
CA GLU A 117 5.55 -15.84 10.02
C GLU A 117 6.03 -15.27 11.37
N GLN A 118 7.26 -14.76 11.44
CA GLN A 118 7.90 -14.26 12.66
C GLN A 118 7.89 -12.73 12.79
N SER A 119 7.31 -11.99 11.83
CA SER A 119 7.20 -10.54 11.99
C SER A 119 5.97 -10.19 12.82
N ASP A 120 6.18 -9.52 13.95
CA ASP A 120 5.10 -8.94 14.77
C ASP A 120 4.42 -7.73 14.09
N VAL A 121 4.85 -7.36 12.90
CA VAL A 121 4.32 -6.24 12.14
C VAL A 121 3.21 -6.71 11.24
N ARG A 122 1.98 -6.38 11.62
CA ARG A 122 0.80 -6.52 10.77
C ARG A 122 0.50 -5.18 10.13
N LEU A 123 0.27 -5.17 8.82
CA LEU A 123 -0.19 -3.97 8.10
C LEU A 123 -1.70 -3.69 8.36
N GLY A 124 -2.19 -4.09 9.52
CA GLY A 124 -3.60 -4.00 9.90
C GLY A 124 -4.47 -4.90 9.02
N ASP A 125 -5.74 -4.51 8.83
CA ASP A 125 -6.70 -5.23 7.97
C ASP A 125 -6.59 -4.83 6.49
N THR A 126 -5.44 -4.27 6.07
CA THR A 126 -5.22 -3.85 4.69
C THR A 126 -5.10 -5.07 3.78
N ALA A 127 -6.06 -5.22 2.87
CA ALA A 127 -6.06 -6.31 1.90
C ALA A 127 -5.29 -5.95 0.63
N TYR A 128 -5.36 -4.70 0.19
CA TYR A 128 -4.66 -4.20 -0.98
C TYR A 128 -4.47 -2.68 -0.94
N TRP A 129 -3.60 -2.17 -1.79
CA TRP A 129 -3.36 -0.74 -1.98
C TRP A 129 -3.68 -0.35 -3.43
N SER A 130 -4.37 0.77 -3.61
CA SER A 130 -4.64 1.34 -4.93
C SER A 130 -3.76 2.56 -5.18
N LEU A 131 -3.11 2.61 -6.33
CA LEU A 131 -2.32 3.76 -6.76
C LEU A 131 -3.24 4.85 -7.32
N ASN A 132 -3.14 6.05 -6.75
CA ASN A 132 -3.80 7.25 -7.24
C ASN A 132 -2.75 8.37 -7.29
N ASP A 133 -2.30 8.71 -8.50
CA ASP A 133 -1.15 9.61 -8.74
C ASP A 133 0.11 9.16 -7.96
N ASP A 134 0.62 10.01 -7.05
CA ASP A 134 1.79 9.73 -6.21
C ASP A 134 1.38 9.20 -4.81
N GLN A 135 0.18 8.63 -4.65
CA GLN A 135 -0.35 8.11 -3.39
C GLN A 135 -0.80 6.66 -3.51
N LEU A 136 -0.48 5.85 -2.51
CA LEU A 136 -1.03 4.52 -2.32
C LEU A 136 -2.05 4.56 -1.18
N ILE A 137 -3.28 4.23 -1.50
CA ILE A 137 -4.43 4.26 -0.59
C ILE A 137 -4.76 2.82 -0.18
N PRO A 138 -4.79 2.49 1.12
CA PRO A 138 -5.09 1.14 1.59
C PRO A 138 -6.59 0.87 1.64
N TYR A 139 -6.95 -0.36 1.31
CA TYR A 139 -8.32 -0.88 1.33
C TYR A 139 -8.39 -2.18 2.13
N ASP A 140 -9.49 -2.39 2.85
CA ASP A 140 -9.81 -3.65 3.50
C ASP A 140 -10.35 -4.70 2.50
N SER A 141 -10.62 -5.91 2.98
CA SER A 141 -11.19 -7.00 2.17
C SER A 141 -12.61 -6.73 1.65
N LYS A 142 -13.32 -5.75 2.22
CA LYS A 142 -14.66 -5.32 1.82
C LYS A 142 -14.62 -4.12 0.87
N ALA A 143 -13.41 -3.71 0.43
CA ALA A 143 -13.16 -2.54 -0.40
C ALA A 143 -13.53 -1.19 0.28
N ASN A 144 -13.49 -1.11 1.60
CA ASN A 144 -13.54 0.16 2.30
C ASN A 144 -12.14 0.75 2.40
N ILE A 145 -12.05 2.08 2.29
CA ILE A 145 -10.79 2.80 2.50
C ILE A 145 -10.41 2.71 3.98
N ASN A 146 -9.19 2.32 4.27
CA ASN A 146 -8.62 2.42 5.61
C ASN A 146 -8.18 3.87 5.84
N GLU A 147 -9.14 4.71 6.25
CA GLU A 147 -8.93 6.14 6.39
C GLU A 147 -7.87 6.46 7.46
N GLY A 148 -7.08 7.49 7.18
CA GLY A 148 -6.01 7.96 8.07
C GLY A 148 -4.65 7.33 7.81
N ILE A 149 -4.53 6.39 6.88
CA ILE A 149 -3.28 5.75 6.46
C ILE A 149 -3.07 5.98 4.96
N LEU A 150 -1.86 6.35 4.54
CA LEU A 150 -1.49 6.41 3.13
C LEU A 150 0.03 6.34 2.96
N LEU A 151 0.49 5.97 1.76
CA LEU A 151 1.89 6.10 1.35
C LEU A 151 2.00 7.21 0.29
N ILE A 152 2.99 8.07 0.43
CA ILE A 152 3.29 9.15 -0.52
C ILE A 152 4.64 8.87 -1.17
N LYS A 153 4.70 8.92 -2.50
CA LYS A 153 5.93 8.70 -3.24
C LYS A 153 6.94 9.81 -2.96
N ILE A 154 8.17 9.43 -2.62
CA ILE A 154 9.28 10.36 -2.44
C ILE A 154 9.92 10.60 -3.82
N LYS A 155 10.02 11.85 -4.22
CA LYS A 155 10.65 12.29 -5.48
C LYS A 155 12.14 12.50 -5.32
#